data_f67c5cb77941712792faa8d066306d2f
#
_entry.id   f67c5cb77941712792faa8d066306d2f
#
_cell.length_a   1.000
_cell.length_b   1.000
_cell.length_c   1.000
_cell.angle_alpha   90.00
_cell.angle_beta   90.00
_cell.angle_gamma   90.00
#
_symmetry.space_group_name_H-M   'P 1'
#
loop_
_entity.id
_entity.type
_entity.pdbx_description
1 polymer ?
#
loop_
_entity_poly.entity_id
_entity_poly.type
_entity_poly.pdbx_seq_one_letter_code
_entity_poly.pdbx_strand_id
1 'polypeptide(L)'
;ATASNGTVVDLALACNVLTTWDGRAKTSSVGAVVFREFWRKAQGIPGLFGTPFNAAAPVSTPRDPAVGNPAVAAAMLQSLADGVLALNAAGVPLNSKLGDAQYVTRNGVKLPISGGDEFEGIFNKITPPGLTAGGYTSINSGSSYIQIVSFQPEGVNARGLLTYSQSTN
;
A
#
# COMPACT_ATOMS: atom_id res chain seq x y z
N ALA A 1 13.13 -15.92 6.32
CA ALA A 1 12.52 -15.59 7.61
C ALA A 1 11.43 -16.62 7.96
N THR A 2 11.01 -16.63 9.20
CA THR A 2 9.92 -17.50 9.66
C THR A 2 8.64 -16.68 9.81
N ALA A 3 7.57 -17.09 9.15
CA ALA A 3 6.24 -16.49 9.28
C ALA A 3 5.59 -16.83 10.64
N SER A 4 4.51 -16.14 10.99
CA SER A 4 3.81 -16.32 12.26
C SER A 4 3.24 -17.74 12.47
N ASN A 5 2.96 -18.46 11.38
CA ASN A 5 2.51 -19.85 11.40
C ASN A 5 3.65 -20.88 11.43
N GLY A 6 4.90 -20.46 11.59
CA GLY A 6 6.09 -21.30 11.63
C GLY A 6 6.68 -21.67 10.26
N THR A 7 6.06 -21.28 9.16
CA THR A 7 6.59 -21.55 7.80
C THR A 7 7.84 -20.74 7.52
N VAL A 8 8.90 -21.40 7.04
CA VAL A 8 10.11 -20.72 6.55
C VAL A 8 9.85 -20.19 5.14
N VAL A 9 10.08 -18.89 4.94
CA VAL A 9 9.84 -18.17 3.68
C VAL A 9 11.14 -17.58 3.17
N ASP A 10 11.44 -17.79 1.89
CA ASP A 10 12.49 -17.04 1.20
C ASP A 10 11.99 -15.64 0.87
N LEU A 11 12.70 -14.63 1.36
CA LEU A 11 12.35 -13.22 1.18
C LEU A 11 13.15 -12.53 0.07
N ALA A 12 14.06 -13.21 -0.61
CA ALA A 12 14.97 -12.59 -1.57
C ALA A 12 14.22 -11.78 -2.65
N LEU A 13 13.19 -12.38 -3.25
CA LEU A 13 12.38 -11.70 -4.27
C LEU A 13 11.58 -10.53 -3.67
N ALA A 14 10.96 -10.70 -2.50
CA ALA A 14 10.20 -9.63 -1.85
C ALA A 14 11.09 -8.43 -1.49
N CYS A 15 12.27 -8.69 -0.93
CA CYS A 15 13.26 -7.65 -0.63
C CYS A 15 13.71 -6.91 -1.90
N ASN A 16 14.02 -7.64 -2.98
CA ASN A 16 14.41 -7.03 -4.24
C ASN A 16 13.31 -6.14 -4.81
N VAL A 17 12.06 -6.62 -4.81
CA VAL A 17 10.90 -5.87 -5.28
C VAL A 17 10.68 -4.60 -4.46
N LEU A 18 10.79 -4.67 -3.12
CA LEU A 18 10.66 -3.50 -2.25
C LEU A 18 11.80 -2.49 -2.43
N THR A 19 13.02 -2.96 -2.62
CA THR A 19 14.20 -2.10 -2.83
C THR A 19 14.11 -1.31 -4.14
N THR A 20 13.48 -1.89 -5.17
CA THR A 20 13.34 -1.27 -6.49
C THR A 20 12.01 -0.52 -6.67
N TRP A 21 11.12 -0.57 -5.68
CA TRP A 21 9.82 0.09 -5.73
C TRP A 21 9.96 1.62 -5.69
N ASP A 22 9.19 2.30 -6.53
CA ASP A 22 9.19 3.78 -6.66
C ASP A 22 8.44 4.50 -5.51
N GLY A 23 7.97 3.78 -4.49
CA GLY A 23 7.19 4.32 -3.38
C GLY A 23 5.80 4.84 -3.80
N ARG A 24 5.29 4.45 -4.95
CA ARG A 24 4.03 4.95 -5.51
C ARG A 24 2.99 3.84 -5.62
N ALA A 25 1.72 4.26 -5.60
CA ALA A 25 0.57 3.37 -5.82
C ALA A 25 -0.10 3.66 -7.18
N LYS A 26 0.72 3.71 -8.24
CA LYS A 26 0.22 3.76 -9.62
C LYS A 26 -0.14 2.36 -10.11
N THR A 27 -1.02 2.25 -11.09
CA THR A 27 -1.36 0.95 -11.71
C THR A 27 -0.12 0.23 -12.28
N SER A 28 0.91 0.97 -12.67
CA SER A 28 2.18 0.43 -13.19
C SER A 28 3.23 0.13 -12.12
N SER A 29 3.03 0.54 -10.86
CA SER A 29 4.03 0.36 -9.79
C SER A 29 4.16 -1.11 -9.41
N VAL A 30 5.40 -1.59 -9.35
CA VAL A 30 5.78 -2.91 -8.85
C VAL A 30 6.32 -2.73 -7.43
N GLY A 31 5.87 -3.55 -6.48
CA GLY A 31 6.24 -3.44 -5.06
C GLY A 31 5.09 -3.00 -4.15
N ALA A 32 4.13 -2.23 -4.66
CA ALA A 32 3.01 -1.73 -3.87
C ALA A 32 2.19 -2.84 -3.19
N VAL A 33 1.95 -3.97 -3.86
CA VAL A 33 1.22 -5.11 -3.27
C VAL A 33 2.01 -5.79 -2.15
N VAL A 34 3.33 -5.92 -2.31
CA VAL A 34 4.21 -6.50 -1.28
C VAL A 34 4.29 -5.56 -0.08
N PHE A 35 4.46 -4.25 -0.34
CA PHE A 35 4.48 -3.26 0.73
C PHE A 35 3.16 -3.25 1.52
N ARG A 36 2.01 -3.29 0.86
CA ARG A 36 0.69 -3.30 1.49
C ARG A 36 0.54 -4.46 2.47
N GLU A 37 0.82 -5.68 2.04
CA GLU A 37 0.65 -6.85 2.92
C GLU A 37 1.70 -6.90 4.03
N PHE A 38 2.92 -6.44 3.77
CA PHE A 38 3.93 -6.22 4.79
C PHE A 38 3.46 -5.17 5.81
N TRP A 39 3.09 -3.97 5.35
CA TRP A 39 2.78 -2.84 6.21
C TRP A 39 1.50 -3.06 7.02
N ARG A 40 0.53 -3.77 6.47
CA ARG A 40 -0.68 -4.18 7.20
C ARG A 40 -0.36 -4.88 8.51
N LYS A 41 0.73 -5.61 8.58
CA LYS A 41 1.21 -6.31 9.78
C LYS A 41 2.20 -5.47 10.57
N ALA A 42 3.18 -4.88 9.89
CA ALA A 42 4.31 -4.23 10.50
C ALA A 42 3.94 -2.93 11.25
N GLN A 43 2.94 -2.18 10.80
CA GLN A 43 2.53 -0.91 11.44
C GLN A 43 2.14 -1.05 12.92
N GLY A 44 1.72 -2.24 13.35
CA GLY A 44 1.34 -2.54 14.73
C GLY A 44 2.49 -3.02 15.62
N ILE A 45 3.73 -3.09 15.11
CA ILE A 45 4.87 -3.55 15.90
C ILE A 45 5.19 -2.53 17.00
N PRO A 46 5.17 -2.93 18.29
CA PRO A 46 5.54 -2.04 19.37
C PRO A 46 6.99 -1.54 19.23
N GLY A 47 7.18 -0.23 19.35
CA GLY A 47 8.51 0.37 19.22
C GLY A 47 9.09 0.33 17.80
N LEU A 48 8.24 0.20 16.77
CA LEU A 48 8.66 0.14 15.37
C LEU A 48 9.55 1.31 14.97
N PHE A 49 9.30 2.51 15.48
CA PHE A 49 10.07 3.70 15.17
C PHE A 49 10.95 4.13 16.34
N GLY A 50 12.24 4.38 16.07
CA GLY A 50 13.17 4.95 17.03
C GLY A 50 12.77 6.37 17.44
N THR A 51 12.17 7.13 16.53
CA THR A 51 11.52 8.41 16.82
C THR A 51 10.01 8.23 16.65
N PRO A 52 9.24 8.13 17.75
CA PRO A 52 7.78 7.96 17.68
C PRO A 52 7.09 9.22 17.16
N PHE A 53 5.82 9.10 16.82
CA PHE A 53 5.01 10.24 16.37
C PHE A 53 4.97 11.34 17.47
N ASN A 54 5.18 12.57 17.02
CA ASN A 54 5.07 13.77 17.86
C ASN A 54 4.15 14.79 17.17
N ALA A 55 3.04 15.12 17.80
CA ALA A 55 2.07 16.07 17.27
C ALA A 55 2.64 17.51 17.09
N ALA A 56 3.72 17.86 17.79
CA ALA A 56 4.41 19.13 17.59
C ALA A 56 5.36 19.12 16.37
N ALA A 57 5.63 17.95 15.80
CA ALA A 57 6.49 17.76 14.63
C ALA A 57 5.92 16.70 13.66
N PRO A 58 4.66 16.87 13.19
CA PRO A 58 3.93 15.82 12.49
C PRO A 58 4.52 15.48 11.10
N VAL A 59 5.22 16.43 10.50
CA VAL A 59 5.83 16.24 9.16
C VAL A 59 7.11 15.41 9.22
N SER A 60 7.83 15.45 10.36
CA SER A 60 9.13 14.80 10.52
C SER A 60 9.08 13.56 11.43
N THR A 61 7.92 13.20 11.92
CA THR A 61 7.71 12.04 12.81
C THR A 61 6.44 11.27 12.43
N PRO A 62 6.38 9.94 12.62
CA PRO A 62 7.48 9.08 13.12
C PRO A 62 8.57 8.88 12.07
N ARG A 63 9.74 8.42 12.50
CA ARG A 63 10.86 8.10 11.61
C ARG A 63 11.83 7.11 12.23
N ASP A 64 12.81 6.68 11.40
CA ASP A 64 13.90 5.81 11.81
C ASP A 64 13.39 4.47 12.36
N PRO A 65 12.95 3.52 11.47
CA PRO A 65 12.59 2.18 11.92
C PRO A 65 13.69 1.60 12.81
N ALA A 66 13.31 1.09 13.99
CA ALA A 66 14.24 0.67 15.04
C ALA A 66 14.90 -0.69 14.72
N VAL A 67 15.46 -0.83 13.51
CA VAL A 67 16.06 -2.08 13.01
C VAL A 67 17.29 -2.52 13.80
N GLY A 68 17.91 -1.63 14.56
CA GLY A 68 18.96 -1.96 15.52
C GLY A 68 18.46 -2.73 16.76
N ASN A 69 17.15 -2.75 17.00
CA ASN A 69 16.52 -3.61 18.00
C ASN A 69 16.23 -4.98 17.37
N PRO A 70 16.88 -6.08 17.82
CA PRO A 70 16.70 -7.40 17.22
C PRO A 70 15.24 -7.89 17.23
N ALA A 71 14.47 -7.55 18.26
CA ALA A 71 13.06 -7.94 18.36
C ALA A 71 12.20 -7.23 17.30
N VAL A 72 12.43 -5.94 17.08
CA VAL A 72 11.74 -5.15 16.04
C VAL A 72 12.14 -5.66 14.65
N ALA A 73 13.43 -5.87 14.41
CA ALA A 73 13.92 -6.41 13.14
C ALA A 73 13.31 -7.79 12.83
N ALA A 74 13.28 -8.69 13.82
CA ALA A 74 12.66 -10.01 13.66
C ALA A 74 11.15 -9.92 13.37
N ALA A 75 10.43 -9.05 14.07
CA ALA A 75 9.00 -8.83 13.84
C ALA A 75 8.70 -8.24 12.45
N MET A 76 9.56 -7.34 11.95
CA MET A 76 9.46 -6.80 10.59
C MET A 76 9.66 -7.91 9.54
N LEU A 77 10.70 -8.75 9.70
CA LEU A 77 10.94 -9.88 8.78
C LEU A 77 9.80 -10.91 8.84
N GLN A 78 9.23 -11.18 10.01
CA GLN A 78 8.07 -12.05 10.15
C GLN A 78 6.85 -11.44 9.43
N SER A 79 6.61 -10.13 9.60
CA SER A 79 5.51 -9.43 8.93
C SER A 79 5.64 -9.50 7.40
N LEU A 80 6.87 -9.39 6.88
CA LEU A 80 7.13 -9.55 5.44
C LEU A 80 6.89 -10.99 4.99
N ALA A 81 7.31 -11.99 5.78
CA ALA A 81 7.06 -13.39 5.49
C ALA A 81 5.56 -13.71 5.46
N ASP A 82 4.80 -13.18 6.41
CA ASP A 82 3.34 -13.33 6.45
C ASP A 82 2.68 -12.69 5.21
N GLY A 83 3.17 -11.51 4.79
CA GLY A 83 2.70 -10.83 3.57
C GLY A 83 2.97 -11.64 2.30
N VAL A 84 4.17 -12.24 2.19
CA VAL A 84 4.53 -13.11 1.07
C VAL A 84 3.62 -14.35 1.02
N LEU A 85 3.37 -14.99 2.17
CA LEU A 85 2.45 -16.14 2.22
C LEU A 85 1.03 -15.76 1.81
N ALA A 86 0.54 -14.60 2.26
CA ALA A 86 -0.78 -14.11 1.89
C ALA A 86 -0.91 -13.88 0.37
N LEU A 87 0.08 -13.22 -0.24
CA LEU A 87 0.10 -13.00 -1.70
C LEU A 87 0.18 -14.31 -2.48
N ASN A 88 1.03 -15.24 -2.05
CA ASN A 88 1.14 -16.56 -2.68
C ASN A 88 -0.19 -17.34 -2.59
N ALA A 89 -0.84 -17.32 -1.43
CA ALA A 89 -2.14 -17.96 -1.23
C ALA A 89 -3.25 -17.34 -2.10
N ALA A 90 -3.15 -16.03 -2.36
CA ALA A 90 -4.06 -15.31 -3.26
C ALA A 90 -3.72 -15.50 -4.75
N GLY A 91 -2.61 -16.17 -5.08
CA GLY A 91 -2.14 -16.31 -6.47
C GLY A 91 -1.64 -15.00 -7.08
N VAL A 92 -1.18 -14.05 -6.25
CA VAL A 92 -0.64 -12.75 -6.70
C VAL A 92 0.88 -12.80 -6.70
N PRO A 93 1.54 -12.76 -7.87
CA PRO A 93 2.99 -12.73 -7.96
C PRO A 93 3.59 -11.50 -7.26
N LEU A 94 4.69 -11.67 -6.54
CA LEU A 94 5.33 -10.58 -5.76
C LEU A 94 5.77 -9.40 -6.64
N ASN A 95 6.13 -9.66 -7.89
CA ASN A 95 6.51 -8.66 -8.87
C ASN A 95 5.36 -8.14 -9.74
N SER A 96 4.11 -8.37 -9.33
CA SER A 96 2.93 -7.83 -10.02
C SER A 96 2.94 -6.31 -10.01
N LYS A 97 2.46 -5.72 -11.11
CA LYS A 97 2.04 -4.32 -11.11
C LYS A 97 0.81 -4.18 -10.23
N LEU A 98 0.67 -3.04 -9.55
CA LEU A 98 -0.52 -2.78 -8.72
C LEU A 98 -1.81 -2.98 -9.51
N GLY A 99 -1.91 -2.47 -10.73
CA GLY A 99 -3.13 -2.58 -11.56
C GLY A 99 -3.47 -3.99 -12.01
N ASP A 100 -2.53 -4.93 -11.96
CA ASP A 100 -2.81 -6.34 -12.24
C ASP A 100 -3.49 -7.01 -11.04
N ALA A 101 -3.20 -6.53 -9.83
CA ALA A 101 -3.74 -7.05 -8.58
C ALA A 101 -4.88 -6.21 -7.99
N GLN A 102 -4.96 -4.90 -8.30
CA GLN A 102 -6.00 -3.99 -7.80
C GLN A 102 -6.86 -3.47 -8.95
N TYR A 103 -8.08 -3.99 -9.06
CA TYR A 103 -8.97 -3.68 -10.16
C TYR A 103 -10.44 -3.91 -9.80
N VAL A 104 -11.32 -3.36 -10.62
CA VAL A 104 -12.74 -3.74 -10.67
C VAL A 104 -13.07 -4.31 -12.05
N THR A 105 -14.07 -5.17 -12.12
CA THR A 105 -14.57 -5.70 -13.39
C THR A 105 -15.91 -5.07 -13.72
N ARG A 106 -16.04 -4.47 -14.89
CA ARG A 106 -17.27 -3.90 -15.42
C ARG A 106 -17.53 -4.44 -16.81
N ASN A 107 -18.70 -5.02 -17.02
CA ASN A 107 -19.11 -5.61 -18.32
C ASN A 107 -18.02 -6.57 -18.90
N GLY A 108 -17.40 -7.37 -18.03
CA GLY A 108 -16.33 -8.30 -18.43
C GLY A 108 -14.95 -7.64 -18.64
N VAL A 109 -14.85 -6.32 -18.55
CA VAL A 109 -13.58 -5.59 -18.72
C VAL A 109 -12.94 -5.35 -17.35
N LYS A 110 -11.65 -5.72 -17.22
CA LYS A 110 -10.82 -5.47 -16.04
C LYS A 110 -10.32 -4.03 -16.10
N LEU A 111 -10.71 -3.22 -15.12
CA LEU A 111 -10.32 -1.83 -14.97
C LEU A 111 -9.34 -1.69 -13.81
N PRO A 112 -8.04 -1.46 -14.07
CA PRO A 112 -7.04 -1.29 -13.01
C PRO A 112 -7.28 0.02 -12.25
N ILE A 113 -7.10 -0.03 -10.92
CA ILE A 113 -7.34 1.09 -10.02
C ILE A 113 -6.01 1.48 -9.35
N SER A 114 -5.65 2.76 -9.44
CA SER A 114 -4.52 3.33 -8.69
C SER A 114 -4.94 3.74 -7.28
N GLY A 115 -3.96 3.95 -6.39
CA GLY A 115 -4.18 4.36 -5.01
C GLY A 115 -3.95 3.24 -4.00
N GLY A 116 -4.03 3.57 -2.73
CA GLY A 116 -3.77 2.65 -1.63
C GLY A 116 -4.75 2.78 -0.48
N ASP A 117 -4.68 1.86 0.45
CA ASP A 117 -5.52 1.88 1.65
C ASP A 117 -5.06 2.98 2.62
N GLU A 118 -5.93 3.39 3.53
CA GLU A 118 -5.65 4.51 4.45
C GLU A 118 -4.43 4.26 5.34
N PHE A 119 -4.22 3.01 5.78
CA PHE A 119 -3.08 2.65 6.62
C PHE A 119 -1.73 2.72 5.88
N GLU A 120 -1.73 2.79 4.55
CA GLU A 120 -0.52 2.98 3.74
C GLU A 120 -0.10 4.46 3.67
N GLY A 121 -0.93 5.40 4.14
CA GLY A 121 -0.65 6.84 4.11
C GLY A 121 -0.69 7.44 2.69
N ILE A 122 -1.36 6.79 1.75
CA ILE A 122 -1.44 7.23 0.35
C ILE A 122 -2.58 8.25 0.21
N PHE A 123 -2.27 9.40 -0.41
CA PHE A 123 -3.22 10.50 -0.59
C PHE A 123 -4.47 10.09 -1.39
N ASN A 124 -4.29 9.34 -2.49
CA ASN A 124 -5.42 8.75 -3.23
C ASN A 124 -5.86 7.46 -2.55
N LYS A 125 -6.78 7.59 -1.59
CA LYS A 125 -7.32 6.47 -0.83
C LYS A 125 -8.20 5.58 -1.69
N ILE A 126 -7.92 4.29 -1.67
CA ILE A 126 -8.75 3.22 -2.23
C ILE A 126 -8.80 2.09 -1.20
N THR A 127 -9.99 1.75 -0.73
CA THR A 127 -10.19 0.71 0.30
C THR A 127 -10.82 -0.52 -0.32
N PRO A 128 -10.05 -1.55 -0.63
CA PRO A 128 -10.58 -2.86 -0.97
C PRO A 128 -11.05 -3.59 0.31
N PRO A 129 -11.98 -4.56 0.21
CA PRO A 129 -12.43 -5.35 1.37
C PRO A 129 -11.34 -6.27 1.93
N GLY A 130 -10.24 -6.46 1.21
CA GLY A 130 -9.11 -7.29 1.58
C GLY A 130 -8.51 -8.00 0.36
N LEU A 131 -7.44 -8.74 0.62
CA LEU A 131 -6.81 -9.59 -0.39
C LEU A 131 -7.67 -10.84 -0.59
N THR A 132 -8.03 -11.11 -1.84
CA THR A 132 -8.79 -12.29 -2.27
C THR A 132 -8.02 -13.06 -3.36
N ALA A 133 -8.57 -14.16 -3.84
CA ALA A 133 -7.99 -14.85 -4.99
C ALA A 133 -7.86 -13.91 -6.19
N GLY A 134 -6.64 -13.80 -6.72
CA GLY A 134 -6.31 -12.90 -7.83
C GLY A 134 -6.07 -11.42 -7.45
N GLY A 135 -6.12 -11.06 -6.15
CA GLY A 135 -5.79 -9.73 -5.67
C GLY A 135 -6.93 -8.98 -4.98
N TYR A 136 -6.97 -7.66 -5.18
CA TYR A 136 -7.99 -6.75 -4.65
C TYR A 136 -9.00 -6.47 -5.76
N THR A 137 -9.96 -7.35 -5.90
CA THR A 137 -10.88 -7.41 -7.06
C THR A 137 -12.17 -6.62 -6.87
N SER A 138 -12.32 -5.94 -5.75
CA SER A 138 -13.44 -5.09 -5.41
C SER A 138 -12.95 -3.85 -4.66
N ILE A 139 -13.61 -2.73 -4.84
CA ILE A 139 -13.32 -1.48 -4.16
C ILE A 139 -14.57 -1.01 -3.43
N ASN A 140 -14.50 -0.95 -2.09
CA ASN A 140 -15.64 -0.56 -1.26
C ASN A 140 -15.79 0.96 -1.16
N SER A 141 -14.67 1.68 -1.08
CA SER A 141 -14.64 3.13 -0.98
C SER A 141 -13.32 3.69 -1.51
N GLY A 142 -13.29 4.99 -1.72
CA GLY A 142 -12.09 5.71 -2.14
C GLY A 142 -12.32 7.20 -2.18
N SER A 143 -11.29 7.96 -2.58
CA SER A 143 -11.40 9.40 -2.76
C SER A 143 -12.41 9.72 -3.86
N SER A 144 -13.51 10.39 -3.51
CA SER A 144 -14.58 10.75 -4.45
C SER A 144 -14.29 12.06 -5.19
N TYR A 145 -13.55 12.95 -4.54
CA TYR A 145 -13.13 14.23 -5.10
C TYR A 145 -11.73 14.59 -4.64
N ILE A 146 -10.87 14.94 -5.58
CA ILE A 146 -9.51 15.42 -5.31
C ILE A 146 -9.39 16.81 -5.92
N GLN A 147 -8.97 17.79 -5.12
CA GLN A 147 -8.76 19.16 -5.59
C GLN A 147 -7.34 19.62 -5.31
N ILE A 148 -6.75 20.27 -6.30
CA ILE A 148 -5.46 20.97 -6.18
C ILE A 148 -5.74 22.44 -6.41
N VAL A 149 -5.39 23.27 -5.42
CA VAL A 149 -5.57 24.73 -5.49
C VAL A 149 -4.21 25.39 -5.37
N SER A 150 -3.89 26.24 -6.33
CA SER A 150 -2.70 27.10 -6.33
C SER A 150 -3.11 28.55 -6.23
N PHE A 151 -2.53 29.28 -5.29
CA PHE A 151 -2.68 30.72 -5.15
C PHE A 151 -1.50 31.40 -5.87
N GLN A 152 -1.80 32.03 -6.99
CA GLN A 152 -0.82 32.72 -7.82
C GLN A 152 -1.05 34.24 -7.70
N PRO A 153 -0.03 35.10 -8.00
CA PRO A 153 -0.20 36.54 -8.04
C PRO A 153 -1.36 36.98 -8.95
N GLU A 154 -1.60 36.22 -10.02
CA GLU A 154 -2.63 36.50 -11.03
C GLU A 154 -4.02 35.98 -10.62
N GLY A 155 -4.12 35.25 -9.50
CA GLY A 155 -5.37 34.70 -9.00
C GLY A 155 -5.28 33.23 -8.59
N VAL A 156 -6.43 32.64 -8.25
CA VAL A 156 -6.55 31.25 -7.81
C VAL A 156 -6.69 30.34 -9.03
N ASN A 157 -5.83 29.34 -9.12
CA ASN A 157 -5.96 28.26 -10.08
C ASN A 157 -6.37 26.97 -9.33
N ALA A 158 -7.53 26.42 -9.65
CA ALA A 158 -8.04 25.20 -9.05
C ALA A 158 -8.26 24.13 -10.11
N ARG A 159 -7.82 22.90 -9.83
CA ARG A 159 -8.09 21.71 -10.63
C ARG A 159 -8.74 20.66 -9.77
N GLY A 160 -9.83 20.07 -10.25
CA GLY A 160 -10.56 19.01 -9.58
C GLY A 160 -10.57 17.73 -10.39
N LEU A 161 -10.58 16.59 -9.70
CA LEU A 161 -10.82 15.27 -10.25
C LEU A 161 -11.97 14.64 -9.49
N LEU A 162 -13.06 14.31 -10.21
CA LEU A 162 -14.11 13.42 -9.73
C LEU A 162 -13.72 11.98 -10.08
N THR A 163 -13.56 11.14 -9.05
CA THR A 163 -13.14 9.74 -9.24
C THR A 163 -14.29 8.80 -9.53
N TYR A 164 -15.52 9.21 -9.21
CA TYR A 164 -16.74 8.47 -9.56
C TYR A 164 -17.45 9.11 -10.75
N SER A 165 -17.83 8.27 -11.69
CA SER A 165 -18.69 8.72 -12.81
C SER A 165 -20.05 9.17 -12.28
N GLN A 166 -20.56 10.26 -12.81
CA GLN A 166 -21.93 10.73 -12.57
C GLN A 166 -22.95 9.92 -13.40
N SER A 167 -22.47 9.16 -14.40
CA SER A 167 -23.29 8.30 -15.25
C SER A 167 -23.16 6.85 -14.83
N THR A 168 -24.30 6.19 -14.67
CA THR A 168 -24.42 4.75 -14.42
C THR A 168 -24.64 3.93 -15.70
N ASN A 169 -24.58 4.57 -16.86
CA ASN A 169 -24.79 3.93 -18.16
C ASN A 169 -23.56 3.19 -18.65
#